data_2ba21b52524b06a56489af74fc48556e
#
_entry.id   2ba21b52524b06a56489af74fc48556e
#
_cell.length_a   1.000
_cell.length_b   1.000
_cell.length_c   1.000
_cell.angle_alpha   90.00
_cell.angle_beta   90.00
_cell.angle_gamma   90.00
#
_symmetry.space_group_name_H-M   'P 1'
#
loop_
_entity.id
_entity.type
_entity.pdbx_description
1 polymer ?
#
loop_
_entity_poly.entity_id
_entity_poly.type
_entity_poly.pdbx_seq_one_letter_code
_entity_poly.pdbx_strand_id
1 'polypeptide(L)'
;MYKTSLAILLSSLCLGADFKIHSYDIIKFDGEIVIDGILNENTWNIGQPITKLIQKDPYPGALSRENIEIRVATDNEFIYVGAYLYDKTTDSIASQIIKRDGWGYSDWFSIGLDSYNDKRTCFSFHVNP
;
A
#
# COMPACT_ATOMS: atom_id res chain seq x y z
N MET A 1 -58.12 31.48 -5.08
CA MET A 1 -57.67 30.33 -4.30
C MET A 1 -56.42 29.75 -4.96
N TYR A 2 -55.24 30.29 -4.64
CA TYR A 2 -53.97 29.89 -5.27
C TYR A 2 -53.28 28.89 -4.36
N LYS A 3 -53.08 27.66 -4.87
CA LYS A 3 -52.26 26.65 -4.23
C LYS A 3 -50.79 26.88 -4.59
N THR A 4 -50.03 27.39 -3.67
CA THR A 4 -48.56 27.46 -3.80
C THR A 4 -47.98 26.08 -3.51
N SER A 5 -47.47 25.44 -4.56
CA SER A 5 -46.72 24.16 -4.45
C SER A 5 -45.30 24.49 -4.01
N LEU A 6 -44.94 24.08 -2.80
CA LEU A 6 -43.58 24.21 -2.24
C LEU A 6 -42.74 23.03 -2.78
N ALA A 7 -41.91 23.30 -3.79
CA ALA A 7 -40.91 22.32 -4.26
C ALA A 7 -39.70 22.34 -3.30
N ILE A 8 -39.58 21.28 -2.52
CA ILE A 8 -38.37 21.05 -1.70
C ILE A 8 -37.29 20.49 -2.63
N LEU A 9 -36.32 21.34 -3.00
CA LEU A 9 -35.15 20.93 -3.74
C LEU A 9 -34.17 20.26 -2.74
N LEU A 10 -34.17 18.94 -2.69
CA LEU A 10 -33.20 18.18 -1.90
C LEU A 10 -31.89 18.16 -2.68
N SER A 11 -31.00 19.13 -2.45
CA SER A 11 -29.65 19.09 -2.97
C SER A 11 -28.90 18.03 -2.17
N SER A 12 -28.70 16.85 -2.76
CA SER A 12 -27.76 15.86 -2.23
C SER A 12 -26.35 16.44 -2.35
N LEU A 13 -25.85 16.93 -1.24
CA LEU A 13 -24.44 17.31 -1.11
C LEU A 13 -23.64 16.02 -1.13
N CYS A 14 -23.18 15.60 -2.30
CA CYS A 14 -22.14 14.60 -2.43
C CYS A 14 -20.86 15.22 -1.86
N LEU A 15 -20.60 14.99 -0.59
CA LEU A 15 -19.27 15.16 0.00
C LEU A 15 -18.36 14.13 -0.71
N GLY A 16 -17.76 14.56 -1.82
CA GLY A 16 -16.66 13.84 -2.43
C GLY A 16 -15.52 13.81 -1.41
N ALA A 17 -15.20 12.64 -0.88
CA ALA A 17 -13.97 12.47 -0.16
C ALA A 17 -12.84 12.75 -1.16
N ASP A 18 -12.12 13.86 -0.96
CA ASP A 18 -10.90 14.14 -1.71
C ASP A 18 -9.88 13.06 -1.37
N PHE A 19 -9.84 12.01 -2.17
CA PHE A 19 -8.78 11.03 -2.11
C PHE A 19 -7.49 11.71 -2.56
N LYS A 20 -6.69 12.12 -1.59
CA LYS A 20 -5.36 12.64 -1.86
C LYS A 20 -4.50 11.52 -2.44
N ILE A 21 -4.31 11.56 -3.75
CA ILE A 21 -3.37 10.65 -4.42
C ILE A 21 -1.96 11.03 -3.97
N HIS A 22 -1.29 10.11 -3.31
CA HIS A 22 0.11 10.27 -3.00
C HIS A 22 0.92 9.77 -4.19
N SER A 23 1.85 10.58 -4.68
CA SER A 23 2.84 10.20 -5.69
C SER A 23 4.14 9.82 -5.02
N TYR A 24 4.82 8.84 -5.57
CA TYR A 24 6.13 8.39 -5.15
C TYR A 24 7.02 8.21 -6.38
N ASP A 25 8.22 8.77 -6.32
CA ASP A 25 9.19 8.64 -7.41
C ASP A 25 9.95 7.33 -7.25
N ILE A 26 9.79 6.44 -8.23
CA ILE A 26 10.49 5.16 -8.25
C ILE A 26 11.98 5.39 -8.47
N ILE A 27 12.81 4.74 -7.67
CA ILE A 27 14.27 4.80 -7.74
C ILE A 27 14.71 4.04 -8.99
N LYS A 28 15.34 4.75 -9.93
CA LYS A 28 16.06 4.10 -11.03
C LYS A 28 17.49 3.84 -10.62
N PHE A 29 17.97 2.64 -10.84
CA PHE A 29 19.33 2.26 -10.53
C PHE A 29 19.95 1.42 -11.65
N ASP A 30 21.27 1.40 -11.63
CA ASP A 30 22.10 0.56 -12.51
C ASP A 30 23.01 -0.26 -11.59
N GLY A 31 22.73 -1.53 -11.47
CA GLY A 31 23.43 -2.41 -10.53
C GLY A 31 22.67 -3.71 -10.31
N GLU A 32 23.05 -4.46 -9.30
CA GLU A 32 22.43 -5.73 -8.93
C GLU A 32 21.77 -5.60 -7.57
N ILE A 33 20.58 -6.19 -7.44
CA ILE A 33 19.88 -6.40 -6.17
C ILE A 33 19.82 -7.90 -5.92
N VAL A 34 20.27 -8.33 -4.75
CA VAL A 34 20.19 -9.71 -4.31
C VAL A 34 18.89 -9.93 -3.54
N ILE A 35 18.08 -10.89 -3.98
CA ILE A 35 16.81 -11.20 -3.34
C ILE A 35 17.04 -12.17 -2.17
N ASP A 36 17.59 -11.66 -1.08
CA ASP A 36 17.92 -12.43 0.13
C ASP A 36 17.17 -11.97 1.40
N GLY A 37 16.32 -10.95 1.24
CA GLY A 37 15.56 -10.35 2.35
C GLY A 37 16.35 -9.31 3.14
N ILE A 38 17.57 -8.98 2.73
CA ILE A 38 18.43 -7.99 3.40
C ILE A 38 18.55 -6.76 2.48
N LEU A 39 18.07 -5.61 2.91
CA LEU A 39 18.11 -4.37 2.12
C LEU A 39 19.41 -3.60 2.40
N ASN A 40 20.56 -4.17 2.04
CA ASN A 40 21.88 -3.61 2.30
C ASN A 40 22.54 -2.97 1.06
N GLU A 41 21.96 -3.11 -0.12
CA GLU A 41 22.46 -2.49 -1.32
C GLU A 41 22.30 -0.98 -1.27
N ASN A 42 23.27 -0.27 -1.87
CA ASN A 42 23.25 1.20 -1.91
C ASN A 42 21.98 1.77 -2.56
N THR A 43 21.35 1.02 -3.45
CA THR A 43 20.09 1.37 -4.09
C THR A 43 19.00 1.72 -3.09
N TRP A 44 18.90 0.95 -2.00
CA TRP A 44 17.89 1.17 -0.96
C TRP A 44 18.13 2.43 -0.13
N ASN A 45 19.31 3.02 -0.20
CA ASN A 45 19.64 4.27 0.48
C ASN A 45 19.30 5.51 -0.35
N ILE A 46 18.89 5.34 -1.61
CA ILE A 46 18.53 6.42 -2.51
C ILE A 46 17.03 6.72 -2.35
N GLY A 47 16.69 8.01 -2.34
CA GLY A 47 15.32 8.47 -2.29
C GLY A 47 14.67 8.39 -0.90
N GLN A 48 13.42 8.79 -0.83
CA GLN A 48 12.65 8.81 0.41
C GLN A 48 11.75 7.56 0.50
N PRO A 49 11.72 6.87 1.64
CA PRO A 49 10.82 5.75 1.81
C PRO A 49 9.35 6.21 1.92
N ILE A 50 8.44 5.35 1.54
CA ILE A 50 7.04 5.47 1.89
C ILE A 50 6.89 5.03 3.35
N THR A 51 6.53 5.96 4.23
CA THR A 51 6.47 5.70 5.68
C THR A 51 5.07 5.90 6.26
N LYS A 52 4.16 6.49 5.48
CA LYS A 52 2.84 6.87 5.97
C LYS A 52 1.78 6.02 5.30
N LEU A 53 1.48 4.88 5.90
CA LEU A 53 0.30 4.11 5.55
C LEU A 53 -0.89 4.50 6.41
N ILE A 54 -2.07 4.47 5.83
CA ILE A 54 -3.33 4.75 6.52
C ILE A 54 -4.08 3.45 6.80
N GLN A 55 -4.68 3.39 7.97
CA GLN A 55 -5.49 2.24 8.36
C GLN A 55 -6.80 2.22 7.57
N LYS A 56 -7.20 1.02 7.18
CA LYS A 56 -8.55 0.73 6.72
C LYS A 56 -9.46 0.38 7.89
N ASP A 57 -8.97 -0.44 8.80
CA ASP A 57 -9.62 -0.90 10.01
C ASP A 57 -8.61 -0.89 11.17
N PRO A 58 -8.99 -0.73 12.43
CA PRO A 58 -10.32 -0.37 12.94
C PRO A 58 -10.62 1.14 12.88
N TYR A 59 -9.64 1.97 12.51
CA TYR A 59 -9.77 3.43 12.46
C TYR A 59 -9.47 3.95 11.07
N PRO A 60 -10.46 3.94 10.14
CA PRO A 60 -10.26 4.37 8.75
C PRO A 60 -9.68 5.77 8.65
N GLY A 61 -8.61 5.91 7.86
CA GLY A 61 -7.92 7.20 7.67
C GLY A 61 -6.87 7.56 8.74
N ALA A 62 -6.79 6.83 9.85
CA ALA A 62 -5.71 7.01 10.82
C ALA A 62 -4.38 6.51 10.27
N LEU A 63 -3.26 7.03 10.77
CA LEU A 63 -1.93 6.51 10.43
C LEU A 63 -1.74 5.10 10.99
N SER A 64 -0.88 4.32 10.34
CA SER A 64 -0.41 3.02 10.87
C SER A 64 0.16 3.19 12.28
N ARG A 65 -0.06 2.20 13.12
CA ARG A 65 0.45 2.22 14.51
C ARG A 65 1.93 1.91 14.58
N GLU A 66 2.37 1.00 13.73
CA GLU A 66 3.77 0.59 13.68
C GLU A 66 4.49 1.33 12.53
N ASN A 67 5.79 1.47 12.68
CA ASN A 67 6.62 2.09 11.67
C ASN A 67 6.78 1.15 10.48
N ILE A 68 6.73 1.75 9.31
CA ILE A 68 6.86 1.03 8.04
C ILE A 68 7.75 1.86 7.14
N GLU A 69 8.68 1.21 6.45
CA GLU A 69 9.47 1.82 5.40
C GLU A 69 9.39 0.97 4.15
N ILE A 70 8.83 1.51 3.08
CA ILE A 70 8.73 0.82 1.80
C ILE A 70 9.49 1.62 0.75
N ARG A 71 10.28 0.95 -0.05
CA ARG A 71 10.99 1.52 -1.19
C ARG A 71 10.68 0.74 -2.45
N VAL A 72 10.57 1.46 -3.55
CA VAL A 72 10.33 0.86 -4.87
C VAL A 72 11.45 1.29 -5.79
N ALA A 73 12.08 0.33 -6.45
CA ALA A 73 13.17 0.55 -7.38
C ALA A 73 12.94 -0.19 -8.69
N THR A 74 13.63 0.22 -9.76
CA THR A 74 13.58 -0.43 -11.07
C THR A 74 14.91 -0.32 -11.79
N ASP A 75 15.28 -1.36 -12.53
CA ASP A 75 16.47 -1.44 -13.38
C ASP A 75 16.13 -1.45 -14.89
N ASN A 76 14.92 -1.09 -15.28
CA ASN A 76 14.28 -1.16 -16.59
C ASN A 76 13.77 -2.56 -17.00
N GLU A 77 14.11 -3.61 -16.29
CA GLU A 77 13.65 -4.98 -16.57
C GLU A 77 12.68 -5.46 -15.48
N PHE A 78 12.99 -5.11 -14.23
CA PHE A 78 12.22 -5.53 -13.06
C PHE A 78 11.79 -4.34 -12.20
N ILE A 79 10.75 -4.56 -11.41
CA ILE A 79 10.34 -3.69 -10.30
C ILE A 79 10.68 -4.43 -9.00
N TYR A 80 11.45 -3.77 -8.15
CA TYR A 80 11.84 -4.26 -6.84
C TYR A 80 11.10 -3.50 -5.76
N VAL A 81 10.59 -4.21 -4.78
CA VAL A 81 9.95 -3.61 -3.61
C VAL A 81 10.64 -4.13 -2.36
N GLY A 82 11.27 -3.23 -1.64
CA GLY A 82 11.87 -3.51 -0.34
C GLY A 82 11.03 -2.90 0.77
N ALA A 83 10.73 -3.67 1.81
CA ALA A 83 9.95 -3.20 2.93
C ALA A 83 10.56 -3.62 4.27
N TYR A 84 10.69 -2.64 5.18
CA TYR A 84 10.89 -2.89 6.60
C TYR A 84 9.56 -2.65 7.32
N LEU A 85 9.07 -3.70 7.96
CA LEU A 85 7.87 -3.67 8.78
C LEU A 85 8.32 -3.82 10.24
N TYR A 86 8.36 -2.70 10.95
CA TYR A 86 8.83 -2.69 12.33
C TYR A 86 7.72 -3.14 13.27
N ASP A 87 8.04 -4.09 14.13
CA ASP A 87 7.18 -4.50 15.23
C ASP A 87 7.91 -4.30 16.56
N LYS A 88 7.15 -4.03 17.61
CA LYS A 88 7.70 -3.84 18.95
C LYS A 88 8.23 -5.13 19.55
N THR A 89 7.61 -6.24 19.21
CA THR A 89 7.97 -7.57 19.69
C THR A 89 7.77 -8.60 18.60
N THR A 90 8.71 -9.52 18.46
CA THR A 90 8.59 -10.64 17.51
C THR A 90 7.45 -11.58 17.85
N ASP A 91 7.03 -11.63 19.12
CA ASP A 91 5.93 -12.50 19.59
C ASP A 91 4.57 -12.04 19.09
N SER A 92 4.44 -10.80 18.59
CA SER A 92 3.20 -10.28 18.01
C SER A 92 3.04 -10.61 16.53
N ILE A 93 4.09 -11.09 15.87
CA ILE A 93 4.07 -11.43 14.45
C ILE A 93 3.30 -12.73 14.26
N ALA A 94 2.16 -12.66 13.60
CA ALA A 94 1.40 -13.84 13.22
C ALA A 94 2.05 -14.50 12.00
N SER A 95 2.53 -15.72 12.19
CA SER A 95 3.26 -16.47 11.16
C SER A 95 2.72 -17.91 11.09
N GLN A 96 2.33 -18.33 9.90
CA GLN A 96 1.85 -19.69 9.64
C GLN A 96 2.40 -20.17 8.30
N ILE A 97 2.95 -21.38 8.28
CA ILE A 97 3.33 -22.03 7.02
C ILE A 97 2.06 -22.33 6.23
N ILE A 98 1.94 -21.73 5.07
CA ILE A 98 0.77 -21.81 4.20
C ILE A 98 1.19 -22.37 2.85
N LYS A 99 0.33 -23.18 2.24
CA LYS A 99 0.56 -23.63 0.85
C LYS A 99 0.58 -22.42 -0.07
N ARG A 100 1.37 -22.50 -1.13
CA ARG A 100 1.37 -21.51 -2.19
C ARG A 100 -0.07 -21.24 -2.66
N ASP A 101 -0.39 -19.96 -2.85
CA ASP A 101 -1.72 -19.46 -3.23
C ASP A 101 -2.84 -19.77 -2.21
N GLY A 102 -2.48 -20.16 -0.99
CA GLY A 102 -3.40 -20.35 0.12
C GLY A 102 -3.49 -19.10 1.01
N TRP A 103 -4.50 -19.08 1.87
CA TRP A 103 -4.68 -18.08 2.91
C TRP A 103 -4.67 -18.75 4.28
N GLY A 104 -4.14 -18.05 5.28
CA GLY A 104 -4.08 -18.54 6.66
C GLY A 104 -3.98 -17.41 7.67
N TYR A 105 -3.91 -17.76 8.94
CA TYR A 105 -3.69 -16.81 10.02
C TYR A 105 -2.23 -16.40 10.04
N SER A 106 -1.94 -15.29 9.41
CA SER A 106 -0.58 -14.72 9.29
C SER A 106 -0.68 -13.22 9.07
N ASP A 107 0.38 -12.50 9.37
CA ASP A 107 0.56 -11.14 8.87
C ASP A 107 0.89 -11.18 7.39
N TRP A 108 0.38 -10.21 6.65
CA TRP A 108 0.55 -10.16 5.20
C TRP A 108 1.07 -8.81 4.75
N PHE A 109 2.09 -8.85 3.91
CA PHE A 109 2.48 -7.71 3.11
C PHE A 109 1.99 -7.92 1.67
N SER A 110 1.29 -6.93 1.12
CA SER A 110 0.65 -7.06 -0.17
C SER A 110 0.96 -5.89 -1.07
N ILE A 111 1.21 -6.17 -2.35
CA ILE A 111 1.45 -5.18 -3.39
C ILE A 111 0.45 -5.40 -4.51
N GLY A 112 -0.23 -4.33 -4.94
CA GLY A 112 -1.07 -4.34 -6.13
C GLY A 112 -0.45 -3.49 -7.23
N LEU A 113 -0.34 -4.03 -8.43
CA LEU A 113 0.15 -3.33 -9.62
C LEU A 113 -0.95 -3.23 -10.67
N ASP A 114 -1.39 -2.02 -10.97
CA ASP A 114 -2.24 -1.73 -12.12
C ASP A 114 -1.36 -1.51 -13.35
N SER A 115 -1.00 -2.60 -14.02
CA SER A 115 -0.12 -2.58 -15.18
C SER A 115 -0.78 -2.02 -16.44
N TYR A 116 -2.09 -2.01 -16.48
CA TYR A 116 -2.86 -1.46 -17.61
C TYR A 116 -3.28 0.01 -17.39
N ASN A 117 -3.08 0.54 -16.19
CA ASN A 117 -3.54 1.87 -15.79
C ASN A 117 -5.04 2.10 -16.05
N ASP A 118 -5.82 1.02 -15.91
CA ASP A 118 -7.28 1.04 -16.16
C ASP A 118 -8.09 1.36 -14.90
N LYS A 119 -7.45 1.42 -13.73
CA LYS A 119 -8.05 1.65 -12.40
C LYS A 119 -9.13 0.63 -12.01
N ARG A 120 -9.07 -0.54 -12.59
CA ARG A 120 -10.06 -1.63 -12.40
C ARG A 120 -9.40 -2.96 -12.10
N THR A 121 -8.29 -3.25 -12.77
CA THR A 121 -7.58 -4.52 -12.65
C THR A 121 -6.20 -4.31 -12.04
N CYS A 122 -5.78 -5.24 -11.21
CA CYS A 122 -4.41 -5.26 -10.71
C CYS A 122 -3.90 -6.68 -10.55
N PHE A 123 -2.58 -6.83 -10.70
CA PHE A 123 -1.88 -8.03 -10.27
C PHE A 123 -1.51 -7.83 -8.80
N SER A 124 -1.88 -8.77 -7.95
CA SER A 124 -1.61 -8.70 -6.52
C SER A 124 -0.60 -9.77 -6.12
N PHE A 125 0.38 -9.36 -5.35
CA PHE A 125 1.41 -10.22 -4.77
C PHE A 125 1.31 -10.14 -3.26
N HIS A 126 1.38 -11.29 -2.60
CA HIS A 126 1.21 -11.40 -1.17
C HIS A 126 2.35 -12.23 -0.60
N VAL A 127 2.98 -11.73 0.46
CA VAL A 127 4.01 -12.46 1.22
C VAL A 127 3.68 -12.43 2.69
N ASN A 128 4.06 -13.47 3.41
CA ASN A 128 3.93 -13.57 4.86
C ASN A 128 5.27 -13.98 5.49
N PRO A 129 5.48 -13.74 6.79
CA PRO A 129 6.69 -14.13 7.52
C PRO A 129 6.96 -15.61 7.52
#